data_c166365dea1a849c2aebfce71c30dffe
#
_entry.id   c166365dea1a849c2aebfce71c30dffe
#
_cell.length_a   1.000
_cell.length_b   1.000
_cell.length_c   1.000
_cell.angle_alpha   90.00
_cell.angle_beta   90.00
_cell.angle_gamma   90.00
#
_symmetry.space_group_name_H-M   'P 1'
#
loop_
_entity.id
_entity.type
_entity.pdbx_description
1 polymer ?
#
loop_
_entity_poly.entity_id
_entity_poly.type
_entity_poly.pdbx_seq_one_letter_code
_entity_poly.pdbx_strand_id
1 'polypeptide(L)'
;MKIKFLLSFSTLLTIFSCTQEVFVGYGEDINTDVKFYDTIDNNLDISNVSGEILDVCPKKGCWMNVKVNTDTVFVKFKDYGFFVPKTGIQGKKVLMTGEIFKDTISVERLKHYAEDAKKSRTEIDLITEPEYKINMIATGVAIEEN
;
A
#
# COMPACT_ATOMS: atom_id res chain seq x y z
N MET A 1 -65.07 12.45 -30.69
CA MET A 1 -64.53 11.98 -29.41
C MET A 1 -63.00 11.93 -29.55
N LYS A 2 -62.29 12.92 -29.00
CA LYS A 2 -60.83 13.07 -29.18
C LYS A 2 -60.14 12.55 -27.90
N ILE A 3 -59.49 11.41 -27.98
CA ILE A 3 -58.72 10.83 -26.86
C ILE A 3 -57.34 11.50 -26.87
N LYS A 4 -57.08 12.32 -25.85
CA LYS A 4 -55.76 12.91 -25.62
C LYS A 4 -54.88 11.89 -24.86
N PHE A 5 -53.89 11.36 -25.51
CA PHE A 5 -52.85 10.51 -24.89
C PHE A 5 -51.83 11.42 -24.18
N LEU A 6 -51.89 11.44 -22.85
CA LEU A 6 -50.91 12.12 -22.03
C LEU A 6 -49.71 11.16 -21.84
N LEU A 7 -48.62 11.37 -22.56
CA LEU A 7 -47.33 10.74 -22.31
C LEU A 7 -46.73 11.39 -21.07
N SER A 8 -46.81 10.66 -19.93
CA SER A 8 -46.05 11.02 -18.74
C SER A 8 -44.61 10.60 -18.93
N PHE A 9 -43.74 11.57 -19.16
CA PHE A 9 -42.29 11.40 -19.24
C PHE A 9 -41.73 11.42 -17.82
N SER A 10 -41.61 10.20 -17.24
CA SER A 10 -40.96 9.99 -15.93
C SER A 10 -39.46 10.15 -16.07
N THR A 11 -38.92 11.31 -15.70
CA THR A 11 -37.48 11.59 -15.63
C THR A 11 -36.90 10.86 -14.44
N LEU A 12 -36.24 9.71 -14.68
CA LEU A 12 -35.47 8.98 -13.68
C LEU A 12 -34.20 9.76 -13.36
N LEU A 13 -34.25 10.51 -12.26
CA LEU A 13 -33.10 11.26 -11.74
C LEU A 13 -32.12 10.27 -11.09
N THR A 14 -31.11 9.80 -11.83
CA THR A 14 -30.00 9.01 -11.26
C THR A 14 -29.11 9.95 -10.47
N ILE A 15 -29.27 9.93 -9.13
CA ILE A 15 -28.34 10.55 -8.20
C ILE A 15 -27.02 9.75 -8.24
N PHE A 16 -26.02 10.27 -8.95
CA PHE A 16 -24.64 9.83 -8.81
C PHE A 16 -24.18 10.25 -7.40
N SER A 17 -24.26 9.31 -6.44
CA SER A 17 -23.62 9.49 -5.14
C SER A 17 -22.12 9.40 -5.36
N CYS A 18 -21.44 10.53 -5.45
CA CYS A 18 -20.00 10.61 -5.38
C CYS A 18 -19.60 10.33 -3.92
N THR A 19 -19.25 9.11 -3.59
CA THR A 19 -18.62 8.77 -2.30
C THR A 19 -17.23 9.39 -2.31
N GLN A 20 -17.06 10.47 -1.54
CA GLN A 20 -15.77 11.09 -1.34
C GLN A 20 -14.98 10.20 -0.38
N GLU A 21 -13.84 9.66 -0.85
CA GLU A 21 -12.93 8.89 0.00
C GLU A 21 -12.37 9.84 1.07
N VAL A 22 -12.54 9.47 2.34
CA VAL A 22 -12.01 10.20 3.49
C VAL A 22 -10.75 9.50 3.97
N PHE A 23 -9.70 10.25 4.19
CA PHE A 23 -8.41 9.73 4.67
C PHE A 23 -8.03 10.34 6.00
N VAL A 24 -7.47 9.52 6.90
CA VAL A 24 -6.88 9.94 8.18
C VAL A 24 -5.37 9.95 8.03
N GLY A 25 -4.74 11.10 8.27
CA GLY A 25 -3.30 11.32 8.15
C GLY A 25 -2.52 10.93 9.40
N TYR A 26 -1.30 10.42 9.20
CA TYR A 26 -0.31 10.09 10.23
C TYR A 26 1.07 10.58 9.76
N GLY A 27 1.83 11.20 10.64
CA GLY A 27 3.13 11.80 10.31
C GLY A 27 2.99 13.18 9.71
N GLU A 28 3.78 13.49 8.68
CA GLU A 28 3.67 14.74 7.94
C GLU A 28 2.37 14.78 7.14
N ASP A 29 1.80 15.97 6.98
CA ASP A 29 0.59 16.16 6.19
C ASP A 29 0.80 15.75 4.73
N ILE A 30 -0.08 14.89 4.24
CA ILE A 30 -0.10 14.46 2.85
C ILE A 30 -1.04 15.35 2.05
N ASN A 31 -0.51 15.96 1.00
CA ASN A 31 -1.35 16.62 0.01
C ASN A 31 -2.00 15.53 -0.89
N THR A 32 -3.28 15.26 -0.67
CA THR A 32 -4.05 14.25 -1.43
C THR A 32 -4.39 14.70 -2.86
N ASP A 33 -4.17 15.96 -3.21
CA ASP A 33 -4.42 16.50 -4.56
C ASP A 33 -3.28 16.20 -5.55
N VAL A 34 -2.13 15.70 -5.06
CA VAL A 34 -1.03 15.25 -5.92
C VAL A 34 -1.28 13.84 -6.42
N LYS A 35 -0.62 13.48 -7.53
CA LYS A 35 -0.70 12.14 -8.08
C LYS A 35 0.04 11.14 -7.19
N PHE A 36 -0.66 10.09 -6.78
CA PHE A 36 -0.08 8.90 -6.19
C PHE A 36 0.02 7.78 -7.23
N TYR A 37 1.14 7.09 -7.26
CA TYR A 37 1.40 5.99 -8.17
C TYR A 37 1.02 4.67 -7.50
N ASP A 38 0.32 3.83 -8.24
CA ASP A 38 -0.07 2.48 -7.84
C ASP A 38 0.87 1.40 -8.39
N THR A 39 1.98 1.81 -8.98
CA THR A 39 3.05 0.96 -9.50
C THR A 39 4.41 1.52 -9.13
N ILE A 40 5.35 0.61 -8.85
CA ILE A 40 6.74 0.98 -8.59
C ILE A 40 7.57 0.44 -9.75
N ASP A 41 7.87 1.32 -10.70
CA ASP A 41 8.79 1.02 -11.78
C ASP A 41 10.25 0.99 -11.26
N ASN A 42 11.20 0.61 -12.12
CA ASN A 42 12.63 0.66 -11.79
C ASN A 42 13.16 2.08 -11.52
N ASN A 43 12.33 3.10 -11.71
CA ASN A 43 12.62 4.48 -11.35
C ASN A 43 12.16 4.73 -9.90
N LEU A 44 13.10 4.70 -8.96
CA LEU A 44 12.86 4.89 -7.52
C LEU A 44 12.71 6.36 -7.10
N ASP A 45 12.65 7.30 -8.05
CA ASP A 45 12.41 8.73 -7.80
C ASP A 45 10.93 9.06 -7.46
N ILE A 46 10.10 8.01 -7.28
CA ILE A 46 8.70 8.15 -6.91
C ILE A 46 8.61 8.34 -5.40
N SER A 47 8.12 9.50 -4.98
CA SER A 47 7.93 9.82 -3.56
C SER A 47 6.50 9.62 -3.05
N ASN A 48 5.51 9.49 -3.95
CA ASN A 48 4.09 9.37 -3.62
C ASN A 48 3.53 8.07 -4.19
N VAL A 49 3.13 7.16 -3.30
CA VAL A 49 2.65 5.81 -3.66
C VAL A 49 1.33 5.51 -2.98
N SER A 50 0.42 4.87 -3.71
CA SER A 50 -0.82 4.30 -3.17
C SER A 50 -0.78 2.78 -3.18
N GLY A 51 -1.43 2.17 -2.20
CA GLY A 51 -1.51 0.72 -2.11
C GLY A 51 -2.58 0.26 -1.12
N GLU A 52 -2.57 -1.05 -0.86
CA GLU A 52 -3.44 -1.70 0.11
C GLU A 52 -2.61 -2.25 1.27
N ILE A 53 -3.01 -1.96 2.49
CA ILE A 53 -2.33 -2.44 3.70
C ILE A 53 -2.57 -3.94 3.85
N LEU A 54 -1.49 -4.73 3.80
CA LEU A 54 -1.54 -6.17 4.03
C LEU A 54 -1.48 -6.51 5.51
N ASP A 55 -0.49 -5.95 6.20
CA ASP A 55 -0.33 -6.12 7.64
C ASP A 55 0.41 -4.94 8.28
N VAL A 56 0.41 -4.90 9.61
CA VAL A 56 0.97 -3.80 10.40
C VAL A 56 1.64 -4.36 11.67
N CYS A 57 2.64 -3.67 12.17
CA CYS A 57 3.32 -4.02 13.41
C CYS A 57 2.32 -4.22 14.58
N PRO A 58 2.17 -5.45 15.11
CA PRO A 58 1.17 -5.74 16.14
C PRO A 58 1.53 -5.14 17.51
N LYS A 59 2.80 -4.78 17.73
CA LYS A 59 3.26 -4.21 19.01
C LYS A 59 2.96 -2.71 19.11
N LYS A 60 3.32 -1.93 18.07
CA LYS A 60 3.28 -0.46 18.14
C LYS A 60 2.69 0.21 16.90
N GLY A 61 2.47 -0.51 15.78
CA GLY A 61 2.11 0.12 14.51
C GLY A 61 3.27 0.93 13.90
N CYS A 62 4.51 0.48 14.09
CA CYS A 62 5.72 1.20 13.70
C CYS A 62 6.26 0.84 12.31
N TRP A 63 5.62 -0.08 11.63
CA TRP A 63 5.85 -0.48 10.23
C TRP A 63 4.59 -1.09 9.66
N MET A 64 4.51 -1.17 8.36
CA MET A 64 3.46 -1.89 7.64
C MET A 64 4.00 -2.52 6.36
N ASN A 65 3.34 -3.59 5.89
CA ASN A 65 3.50 -4.12 4.55
C ASN A 65 2.34 -3.65 3.69
N VAL A 66 2.66 -3.10 2.54
CA VAL A 66 1.69 -2.52 1.62
C VAL A 66 1.83 -3.19 0.26
N LYS A 67 0.72 -3.65 -0.30
CA LYS A 67 0.65 -4.14 -1.66
C LYS A 67 0.52 -2.96 -2.62
N VAL A 68 1.46 -2.82 -3.52
CA VAL A 68 1.46 -1.83 -4.60
C VAL A 68 1.50 -2.58 -5.92
N ASN A 69 0.37 -2.70 -6.58
CA ASN A 69 0.16 -3.57 -7.73
C ASN A 69 0.55 -5.03 -7.44
N THR A 70 1.63 -5.53 -8.02
CA THR A 70 2.17 -6.90 -7.82
C THR A 70 3.24 -6.96 -6.73
N ASP A 71 3.77 -5.82 -6.30
CA ASP A 71 4.87 -5.72 -5.35
C ASP A 71 4.37 -5.59 -3.92
N THR A 72 5.18 -6.06 -2.98
CA THR A 72 5.02 -5.80 -1.56
C THR A 72 6.10 -4.85 -1.10
N VAL A 73 5.70 -3.72 -0.55
CA VAL A 73 6.58 -2.68 -0.01
C VAL A 73 6.59 -2.77 1.50
N PHE A 74 7.78 -2.93 2.08
CA PHE A 74 7.97 -2.83 3.51
C PHE A 74 8.18 -1.37 3.91
N VAL A 75 7.24 -0.80 4.65
CA VAL A 75 7.19 0.62 4.99
C VAL A 75 7.58 0.81 6.45
N LYS A 76 8.63 1.58 6.68
CA LYS A 76 9.02 2.11 7.99
C LYS A 76 8.70 3.60 8.04
N PHE A 77 8.43 4.10 9.23
CA PHE A 77 8.17 5.52 9.44
C PHE A 77 9.45 6.24 9.83
N LYS A 78 9.68 7.39 9.20
CA LYS A 78 10.89 8.19 9.37
C LYS A 78 11.13 8.50 10.85
N ASP A 79 12.33 8.19 11.30
CA ASP A 79 12.84 8.50 12.65
C ASP A 79 11.95 7.99 13.80
N TYR A 80 11.11 6.97 13.54
CA TYR A 80 10.09 6.52 14.49
C TYR A 80 9.14 7.64 14.93
N GLY A 81 8.93 8.65 14.07
CA GLY A 81 8.24 9.90 14.41
C GLY A 81 6.72 9.76 14.57
N PHE A 82 6.12 8.68 14.03
CA PHE A 82 4.69 8.42 14.16
C PHE A 82 4.38 6.92 14.08
N PHE A 83 3.13 6.56 14.39
CA PHE A 83 2.63 5.20 14.36
C PHE A 83 1.23 5.16 13.78
N VAL A 84 0.86 4.04 13.18
CA VAL A 84 -0.49 3.80 12.66
C VAL A 84 -1.28 2.86 13.59
N PRO A 85 -2.61 2.78 13.47
CA PRO A 85 -3.41 1.81 14.23
C PRO A 85 -2.91 0.37 14.03
N LYS A 86 -2.86 -0.40 15.10
CA LYS A 86 -2.38 -1.80 15.09
C LYS A 86 -3.39 -2.79 14.49
N THR A 87 -4.64 -2.40 14.43
CA THR A 87 -5.76 -3.24 13.99
C THR A 87 -6.78 -2.40 13.23
N GLY A 88 -7.59 -3.04 12.39
CA GLY A 88 -8.69 -2.37 11.70
C GLY A 88 -8.29 -1.56 10.47
N ILE A 89 -7.02 -1.67 10.04
CA ILE A 89 -6.52 -0.97 8.85
C ILE A 89 -6.07 -1.93 7.73
N GLN A 90 -6.01 -3.22 7.99
CA GLN A 90 -5.71 -4.23 6.98
C GLN A 90 -6.79 -4.22 5.88
N GLY A 91 -6.37 -4.32 4.63
CA GLY A 91 -7.24 -4.24 3.45
C GLY A 91 -7.66 -2.83 3.05
N LYS A 92 -7.32 -1.80 3.86
CA LYS A 92 -7.63 -0.41 3.53
C LYS A 92 -6.62 0.17 2.56
N LYS A 93 -7.10 1.11 1.75
CA LYS A 93 -6.26 1.93 0.88
C LYS A 93 -5.40 2.87 1.72
N VAL A 94 -4.15 3.02 1.30
CA VAL A 94 -3.20 3.94 1.92
C VAL A 94 -2.49 4.76 0.86
N LEU A 95 -2.33 6.05 1.14
CA LEU A 95 -1.48 6.98 0.41
C LEU A 95 -0.22 7.20 1.25
N MET A 96 0.94 7.17 0.63
CA MET A 96 2.24 7.25 1.32
C MET A 96 3.15 8.24 0.60
N THR A 97 3.84 9.06 1.38
CA THR A 97 4.89 9.95 0.89
C THR A 97 6.20 9.63 1.59
N GLY A 98 7.29 9.55 0.84
CA GLY A 98 8.61 9.24 1.38
C GLY A 98 9.61 8.76 0.33
N GLU A 99 10.67 8.13 0.79
CA GLU A 99 11.76 7.60 -0.05
C GLU A 99 11.60 6.10 -0.26
N ILE A 100 11.62 5.65 -1.52
CA ILE A 100 11.59 4.24 -1.90
C ILE A 100 12.98 3.81 -2.31
N PHE A 101 13.38 2.62 -1.87
CA PHE A 101 14.65 2.03 -2.25
C PHE A 101 14.55 0.50 -2.38
N LYS A 102 15.38 -0.06 -3.24
CA LYS A 102 15.48 -1.49 -3.44
C LYS A 102 16.63 -2.04 -2.59
N ASP A 103 16.36 -3.00 -1.75
CA ASP A 103 17.36 -3.77 -1.02
C ASP A 103 17.56 -5.12 -1.70
N THR A 104 18.82 -5.59 -1.71
CA THR A 104 19.19 -6.87 -2.31
C THR A 104 19.70 -7.81 -1.24
N ILE A 105 19.03 -8.94 -1.07
CA ILE A 105 19.51 -10.02 -0.21
C ILE A 105 20.34 -10.97 -1.07
N SER A 106 21.63 -11.06 -0.79
CA SER A 106 22.54 -11.94 -1.55
C SER A 106 22.16 -13.41 -1.39
N VAL A 107 22.52 -14.23 -2.38
CA VAL A 107 22.33 -15.69 -2.34
C VAL A 107 22.96 -16.30 -1.08
N GLU A 108 24.13 -15.84 -0.67
CA GLU A 108 24.81 -16.29 0.54
C GLU A 108 23.96 -16.04 1.79
N ARG A 109 23.40 -14.82 1.91
CA ARG A 109 22.52 -14.47 3.06
C ARG A 109 21.21 -15.25 3.05
N LEU A 110 20.61 -15.47 1.87
CA LEU A 110 19.42 -16.30 1.74
C LEU A 110 19.67 -17.74 2.15
N LYS A 111 20.82 -18.32 1.75
CA LYS A 111 21.23 -19.67 2.19
C LYS A 111 21.41 -19.74 3.69
N HIS A 112 22.04 -18.74 4.29
CA HIS A 112 22.20 -18.66 5.74
C HIS A 112 20.84 -18.61 6.46
N TYR A 113 19.89 -17.79 5.97
CA TYR A 113 18.53 -17.78 6.53
C TYR A 113 17.80 -19.11 6.39
N ALA A 114 18.00 -19.82 5.27
CA ALA A 114 17.42 -21.13 5.05
C ALA A 114 18.03 -22.19 6.01
N GLU A 115 19.33 -22.11 6.30
CA GLU A 115 20.02 -22.94 7.30
C GLU A 115 19.47 -22.69 8.71
N ASP A 116 19.33 -21.43 9.12
CA ASP A 116 18.73 -21.03 10.41
C ASP A 116 17.28 -21.54 10.54
N ALA A 117 16.54 -21.51 9.44
CA ALA A 117 15.18 -22.06 9.35
C ALA A 117 15.14 -23.60 9.27
N LYS A 118 16.29 -24.28 9.35
CA LYS A 118 16.42 -25.75 9.27
C LYS A 118 15.83 -26.35 7.98
N LYS A 119 15.96 -25.63 6.87
CA LYS A 119 15.61 -26.15 5.55
C LYS A 119 16.51 -27.31 5.15
N SER A 120 16.00 -28.21 4.30
CA SER A 120 16.79 -29.32 3.77
C SER A 120 17.92 -28.82 2.88
N ARG A 121 19.00 -29.61 2.76
CA ARG A 121 20.13 -29.27 1.88
C ARG A 121 19.69 -29.01 0.44
N THR A 122 18.75 -29.82 -0.04
CA THR A 122 18.19 -29.66 -1.40
C THR A 122 17.50 -28.29 -1.58
N GLU A 123 16.72 -27.82 -0.60
CA GLU A 123 16.07 -26.52 -0.64
C GLU A 123 17.10 -25.38 -0.62
N ILE A 124 18.16 -25.52 0.18
CA ILE A 124 19.25 -24.54 0.25
C ILE A 124 20.01 -24.44 -1.07
N ASP A 125 20.31 -25.58 -1.70
CA ASP A 125 21.05 -25.63 -2.95
C ASP A 125 20.27 -25.05 -4.14
N LEU A 126 18.91 -25.03 -4.06
CA LEU A 126 18.05 -24.37 -5.06
C LEU A 126 18.07 -22.84 -5.00
N ILE A 127 18.62 -22.25 -3.93
CA ILE A 127 18.76 -20.79 -3.82
C ILE A 127 19.95 -20.36 -4.67
N THR A 128 19.69 -19.90 -5.90
CA THR A 128 20.71 -19.53 -6.89
C THR A 128 20.68 -18.06 -7.29
N GLU A 129 19.56 -17.36 -6.99
CA GLU A 129 19.35 -15.96 -7.34
C GLU A 129 19.20 -15.09 -6.08
N PRO A 130 19.63 -13.82 -6.12
CA PRO A 130 19.36 -12.87 -5.04
C PRO A 130 17.89 -12.52 -4.98
N GLU A 131 17.40 -12.20 -3.78
CA GLU A 131 16.04 -11.67 -3.57
C GLU A 131 16.08 -10.16 -3.49
N TYR A 132 15.15 -9.52 -4.16
CA TYR A 132 14.97 -8.07 -4.12
C TYR A 132 13.78 -7.72 -3.25
N LYS A 133 13.98 -6.78 -2.30
CA LYS A 133 12.93 -6.23 -1.47
C LYS A 133 12.77 -4.75 -1.73
N ILE A 134 11.54 -4.33 -1.89
CA ILE A 134 11.20 -2.91 -1.99
C ILE A 134 10.87 -2.41 -0.60
N ASN A 135 11.56 -1.36 -0.19
CA ASN A 135 11.40 -0.71 1.10
C ASN A 135 11.03 0.76 0.89
N MET A 136 10.32 1.32 1.87
CA MET A 136 9.99 2.74 1.92
C MET A 136 10.24 3.29 3.32
N ILE A 137 10.85 4.47 3.38
CA ILE A 137 10.85 5.29 4.59
C ILE A 137 9.83 6.40 4.38
N ALA A 138 8.64 6.22 4.95
CA ALA A 138 7.55 7.17 4.82
C ALA A 138 7.70 8.32 5.79
N THR A 139 7.53 9.56 5.32
CA THR A 139 7.45 10.77 6.14
C THR A 139 6.00 11.03 6.57
N GLY A 140 5.03 10.61 5.77
CA GLY A 140 3.61 10.70 6.05
C GLY A 140 2.83 9.59 5.37
N VAL A 141 1.71 9.19 5.96
CA VAL A 141 0.74 8.26 5.40
C VAL A 141 -0.68 8.75 5.65
N ALA A 142 -1.59 8.49 4.72
CA ALA A 142 -3.02 8.76 4.88
C ALA A 142 -3.79 7.46 4.60
N ILE A 143 -4.57 7.00 5.57
CA ILE A 143 -5.30 5.73 5.53
C ILE A 143 -6.77 6.02 5.34
N GLU A 144 -7.39 5.31 4.41
CA GLU A 144 -8.82 5.44 4.13
C GLU A 144 -9.66 5.15 5.36
N GLU A 145 -10.61 6.03 5.66
CA GLU A 145 -11.62 5.86 6.71
C GLU A 145 -12.90 5.30 6.07
N ASN A 146 -13.26 4.09 6.42
CA ASN A 146 -14.54 3.49 5.97
C ASN A 146 -15.63 3.74 6.98
#